data_06c4cb2e9db5ddb1b97604580d450c8e
#
_entry.id   06c4cb2e9db5ddb1b97604580d450c8e
#
_cell.length_a   1.000
_cell.length_b   1.000
_cell.length_c   1.000
_cell.angle_alpha   90.00
_cell.angle_beta   90.00
_cell.angle_gamma   90.00
#
_symmetry.space_group_name_H-M   'P 1'
#
loop_
_entity.id
_entity.type
_entity.pdbx_description
1 polymer ?
#
loop_
_entity_poly.entity_id
_entity_poly.type
_entity_poly.pdbx_seq_one_letter_code
_entity_poly.pdbx_strand_id
1 'polypeptide(L)'
;MKTLLKYPGAKNRLAPWIVSHIPQHKVYCEPFLGSGAVFLNKEPAYNEILNDIDNDIYNFFKVVREQSEELCRLLEATPYSRTEYTTAYVESEEEALSIERARRFAVYENELYNKCLKGWRKEYKSTTSECSRKRIEVIYMNY
;
A
#
# COMPACT_ATOMS: atom_id res chain seq x y z
N MET A 1 15.12 -0.03 0.78
CA MET A 1 13.99 -0.80 1.34
C MET A 1 12.83 -0.72 0.37
N LYS A 2 12.24 -1.85 0.02
CA LYS A 2 11.10 -1.96 -0.90
C LYS A 2 9.81 -2.01 -0.07
N THR A 3 8.80 -1.25 -0.47
CA THR A 3 7.45 -1.30 0.09
C THR A 3 6.46 -0.85 -0.98
N LEU A 4 5.30 -1.45 -1.03
CA LEU A 4 4.23 -1.11 -1.97
C LEU A 4 3.10 -0.35 -1.28
N LEU A 5 2.87 -0.60 0.01
CA LEU A 5 1.75 -0.06 0.78
C LEU A 5 2.21 0.60 2.08
N LYS A 6 1.51 1.64 2.51
CA LYS A 6 1.62 2.25 3.85
C LYS A 6 0.60 1.67 4.83
N TYR A 7 0.50 0.39 4.85
CA TYR A 7 -0.48 -0.30 5.67
C TYR A 7 -0.25 -0.05 7.18
N PRO A 8 -1.30 0.18 7.98
CA PRO A 8 -1.19 0.36 9.42
C PRO A 8 -0.47 -0.81 10.08
N GLY A 9 0.53 -0.51 10.90
CA GLY A 9 1.35 -1.55 11.54
C GLY A 9 2.44 -2.15 10.65
N ALA A 10 2.64 -1.63 9.43
CA ALA A 10 3.69 -2.07 8.52
C ALA A 10 5.08 -2.10 9.20
N LYS A 11 5.81 -3.19 8.99
CA LYS A 11 7.12 -3.43 9.61
C LYS A 11 8.28 -2.80 8.82
N ASN A 12 8.00 -1.72 8.05
CA ASN A 12 8.98 -1.12 7.16
C ASN A 12 10.32 -0.82 7.85
N ARG A 13 10.29 -0.20 9.04
CA ARG A 13 11.52 0.13 9.79
C ARG A 13 12.20 -1.10 10.37
N LEU A 14 11.47 -2.14 10.68
CA LEU A 14 11.96 -3.39 11.28
C LEU A 14 12.34 -4.44 10.25
N ALA A 15 11.89 -4.32 9.00
CA ALA A 15 12.12 -5.32 7.98
C ALA A 15 13.61 -5.70 7.81
N PRO A 16 14.58 -4.77 7.75
CA PRO A 16 15.98 -5.16 7.65
C PRO A 16 16.48 -5.98 8.85
N TRP A 17 16.04 -5.62 10.05
CA TRP A 17 16.39 -6.36 11.26
C TRP A 17 15.73 -7.75 11.27
N ILE A 18 14.43 -7.84 10.92
CA ILE A 18 13.74 -9.14 10.82
C ILE A 18 14.42 -10.02 9.78
N VAL A 19 14.70 -9.48 8.59
CA VAL A 19 15.35 -10.23 7.50
C VAL A 19 16.71 -10.77 7.93
N SER A 20 17.51 -10.01 8.69
CA SER A 20 18.82 -10.46 9.19
C SER A 20 18.74 -11.66 10.17
N HIS A 21 17.55 -11.93 10.71
CA HIS A 21 17.31 -13.05 11.63
C HIS A 21 16.64 -14.27 10.95
N ILE A 22 16.29 -14.14 9.67
CA ILE A 22 15.70 -15.26 8.92
C ILE A 22 16.82 -16.21 8.50
N PRO A 23 16.81 -17.48 8.98
CA PRO A 23 17.81 -18.46 8.55
C PRO A 23 17.63 -18.84 7.09
N GLN A 24 18.63 -19.44 6.49
CA GLN A 24 18.52 -19.97 5.13
C GLN A 24 17.41 -21.05 5.09
N HIS A 25 16.51 -20.94 4.12
CA HIS A 25 15.32 -21.78 4.03
C HIS A 25 14.91 -22.02 2.56
N LYS A 26 14.20 -23.12 2.32
CA LYS A 26 13.62 -23.44 1.01
C LYS A 26 12.18 -22.97 0.88
N VAL A 27 11.47 -22.89 1.99
CA VAL A 27 10.06 -22.46 2.05
C VAL A 27 9.94 -21.30 3.02
N TYR A 28 9.34 -20.23 2.55
CA TYR A 28 8.99 -19.06 3.36
C TYR A 28 7.48 -18.96 3.50
N CYS A 29 7.00 -18.66 4.70
CA CYS A 29 5.58 -18.44 4.95
C CYS A 29 5.37 -17.17 5.75
N GLU A 30 4.56 -16.25 5.23
CA GLU A 30 4.12 -15.02 5.90
C GLU A 30 2.59 -15.04 5.99
N PRO A 31 2.00 -15.54 7.10
CA PRO A 31 0.56 -15.72 7.24
C PRO A 31 -0.19 -14.41 7.54
N PHE A 32 0.51 -13.34 7.91
CA PHE A 32 0.01 -11.99 8.17
C PHE A 32 0.84 -11.00 7.35
N LEU A 33 0.60 -10.98 6.04
CA LEU A 33 1.43 -10.28 5.05
C LEU A 33 1.44 -8.76 5.24
N GLY A 34 0.28 -8.15 5.52
CA GLY A 34 0.15 -6.71 5.62
C GLY A 34 0.75 -5.99 4.40
N SER A 35 1.67 -5.08 4.63
CA SER A 35 2.37 -4.35 3.54
C SER A 35 3.38 -5.19 2.75
N GLY A 36 3.63 -6.44 3.11
CA GLY A 36 4.67 -7.28 2.54
C GLY A 36 6.10 -6.78 2.81
N ALA A 37 6.29 -5.98 3.86
CA ALA A 37 7.57 -5.33 4.13
C ALA A 37 8.72 -6.32 4.34
N VAL A 38 8.50 -7.46 4.98
CA VAL A 38 9.52 -8.49 5.16
C VAL A 38 9.72 -9.27 3.87
N PHE A 39 8.63 -9.75 3.28
CA PHE A 39 8.63 -10.49 2.01
C PHE A 39 9.38 -9.75 0.89
N LEU A 40 9.11 -8.46 0.70
CA LEU A 40 9.71 -7.67 -0.38
C LEU A 40 11.19 -7.33 -0.16
N ASN A 41 11.73 -7.52 1.05
CA ASN A 41 13.10 -7.14 1.40
C ASN A 41 14.01 -8.32 1.77
N LYS A 42 13.48 -9.54 1.83
CA LYS A 42 14.29 -10.76 2.00
C LYS A 42 14.75 -11.31 0.64
N GLU A 43 15.71 -12.20 0.67
CA GLU A 43 16.06 -13.00 -0.50
C GLU A 43 14.91 -13.96 -0.86
N PRO A 44 14.63 -14.18 -2.16
CA PRO A 44 13.60 -15.10 -2.60
C PRO A 44 13.85 -16.54 -2.10
N ALA A 45 12.80 -17.21 -1.63
CA ALA A 45 12.84 -18.64 -1.33
C ALA A 45 12.34 -19.45 -2.54
N TYR A 46 12.62 -20.76 -2.56
CA TYR A 46 12.14 -21.64 -3.61
C TYR A 46 10.61 -21.69 -3.68
N ASN A 47 9.96 -21.76 -2.51
CA ASN A 47 8.51 -21.62 -2.37
C ASN A 47 8.18 -20.50 -1.40
N GLU A 48 7.22 -19.68 -1.75
CA GLU A 48 6.74 -18.56 -0.93
C GLU A 48 5.23 -18.64 -0.75
N ILE A 49 4.80 -18.68 0.49
CA ILE A 49 3.39 -18.78 0.87
C ILE A 49 3.04 -17.49 1.58
N LEU A 50 2.19 -16.69 0.94
CA LEU A 50 1.75 -15.40 1.44
C LEU A 50 0.27 -15.46 1.73
N ASN A 51 -0.14 -14.97 2.91
CA ASN A 51 -1.53 -14.91 3.31
C ASN A 51 -1.81 -13.65 4.12
N ASP A 52 -3.04 -13.18 4.04
CA ASP A 52 -3.61 -12.24 4.99
C ASP A 52 -5.10 -12.53 5.15
N ILE A 53 -5.67 -12.17 6.29
CA ILE A 53 -7.11 -12.26 6.54
C ILE A 53 -7.86 -11.12 5.82
N ASP A 54 -7.17 -10.03 5.55
CA ASP A 54 -7.69 -8.89 4.83
C ASP A 54 -7.75 -9.20 3.32
N ASN A 55 -8.97 -9.28 2.80
CA ASN A 55 -9.22 -9.56 1.40
C ASN A 55 -8.68 -8.48 0.45
N ASP A 56 -8.52 -7.24 0.90
CA ASP A 56 -7.95 -6.17 0.09
C ASP A 56 -6.44 -6.35 -0.08
N ILE A 57 -5.74 -6.77 0.97
CA ILE A 57 -4.34 -7.17 0.89
C ILE A 57 -4.18 -8.34 -0.08
N TYR A 58 -4.97 -9.41 0.12
CA TYR A 58 -4.93 -10.58 -0.76
C TYR A 58 -5.17 -10.18 -2.23
N ASN A 59 -6.22 -9.42 -2.50
CA ASN A 59 -6.57 -8.97 -3.85
C ASN A 59 -5.46 -8.10 -4.47
N PHE A 60 -4.92 -7.16 -3.70
CA PHE A 60 -3.84 -6.29 -4.16
C PHE A 60 -2.62 -7.09 -4.59
N PHE A 61 -2.12 -7.98 -3.75
CA PHE A 61 -0.94 -8.79 -4.09
C PHE A 61 -1.21 -9.80 -5.21
N LYS A 62 -2.43 -10.32 -5.32
CA LYS A 62 -2.85 -11.14 -6.46
C LYS A 62 -2.78 -10.35 -7.76
N VAL A 63 -3.34 -9.14 -7.79
CA VAL A 63 -3.32 -8.26 -8.97
C VAL A 63 -1.89 -7.82 -9.30
N VAL A 64 -1.07 -7.48 -8.31
CA VAL A 64 0.36 -7.17 -8.52
C VAL A 64 1.10 -8.33 -9.19
N ARG A 65 0.79 -9.56 -8.84
CA ARG A 65 1.39 -10.75 -9.44
C ARG A 65 0.90 -11.00 -10.87
N GLU A 66 -0.39 -10.82 -11.12
CA GLU A 66 -1.05 -11.28 -12.34
C GLU A 66 -1.24 -10.17 -13.38
N GLN A 67 -1.36 -8.90 -12.96
CA GLN A 67 -1.76 -7.76 -13.79
C GLN A 67 -0.99 -6.47 -13.41
N SER A 68 0.30 -6.57 -13.07
CA SER A 68 1.08 -5.43 -12.56
C SER A 68 1.13 -4.24 -13.51
N GLU A 69 1.30 -4.49 -14.81
CA GLU A 69 1.39 -3.42 -15.83
C GLU A 69 0.08 -2.63 -15.92
N GLU A 70 -1.04 -3.33 -15.96
CA GLU A 70 -2.35 -2.70 -16.03
C GLU A 70 -2.68 -1.95 -14.74
N LEU A 71 -2.34 -2.50 -13.57
CA LEU A 71 -2.50 -1.80 -12.30
C LEU A 71 -1.67 -0.51 -12.26
N CYS A 72 -0.42 -0.54 -12.72
CA CYS A 72 0.41 0.66 -12.82
C CYS A 72 -0.21 1.71 -13.74
N ARG A 73 -0.68 1.30 -14.93
CA ARG A 73 -1.35 2.19 -15.88
C ARG A 73 -2.60 2.86 -15.28
N LEU A 74 -3.40 2.10 -14.57
CA LEU A 74 -4.60 2.62 -13.90
C LEU A 74 -4.25 3.60 -12.78
N LEU A 75 -3.22 3.29 -11.99
CA LEU A 75 -2.75 4.16 -10.92
C LEU A 75 -2.17 5.47 -11.45
N GLU A 76 -1.40 5.42 -12.54
CA GLU A 76 -0.86 6.61 -13.21
C GLU A 76 -1.96 7.50 -13.80
N ALA A 77 -3.02 6.89 -14.33
CA ALA A 77 -4.18 7.60 -14.86
C ALA A 77 -5.15 8.11 -13.80
N THR A 78 -5.00 7.69 -12.53
CA THR A 78 -5.91 8.06 -11.44
C THR A 78 -5.65 9.50 -10.99
N PRO A 79 -6.67 10.41 -11.09
CA PRO A 79 -6.49 11.80 -10.70
C PRO A 79 -6.29 11.93 -9.19
N TYR A 80 -5.40 12.82 -8.78
CA TYR A 80 -5.23 13.14 -7.37
C TYR A 80 -6.33 14.08 -6.90
N SER A 81 -7.39 13.53 -6.35
CA SER A 81 -8.51 14.31 -5.86
C SER A 81 -9.06 13.78 -4.55
N ARG A 82 -9.70 14.69 -3.78
CA ARG A 82 -10.41 14.28 -2.56
C ARG A 82 -11.56 13.32 -2.90
N THR A 83 -12.24 13.54 -4.01
CA THR A 83 -13.34 12.68 -4.47
C THR A 83 -12.83 11.27 -4.72
N GLU A 84 -11.73 11.12 -5.46
CA GLU A 84 -11.12 9.82 -5.73
C GLU A 84 -10.75 9.09 -4.44
N TYR A 85 -10.10 9.79 -3.50
CA TYR A 85 -9.75 9.22 -2.20
C TYR A 85 -10.97 8.78 -1.39
N THR A 86 -12.02 9.63 -1.36
CA THR A 86 -13.25 9.33 -0.60
C THR A 86 -14.01 8.14 -1.21
N THR A 87 -14.04 8.07 -2.54
CA THR A 87 -14.66 6.96 -3.27
C THR A 87 -13.88 5.66 -3.07
N ALA A 88 -12.54 5.75 -3.02
CA ALA A 88 -11.69 4.61 -2.77
C ALA A 88 -11.89 4.00 -1.36
N TYR A 89 -12.29 4.83 -0.39
CA TYR A 89 -12.54 4.41 0.99
C TYR A 89 -13.89 3.71 1.19
N VAL A 90 -14.87 3.89 0.29
CA VAL A 90 -16.17 3.25 0.42
C VAL A 90 -16.01 1.75 0.22
N GLU A 91 -16.07 1.00 1.32
CA GLU A 91 -16.11 -0.46 1.30
C GLU A 91 -17.39 -0.93 0.63
N SER A 92 -17.25 -1.59 -0.50
CA SER A 92 -18.33 -2.44 -1.01
C SER A 92 -18.02 -3.87 -0.58
N GLU A 93 -18.61 -4.32 0.51
CA GLU A 93 -18.52 -5.72 0.98
C GLU A 93 -18.92 -6.73 -0.11
N GLU A 94 -19.72 -6.30 -1.07
CA GLU A 94 -20.23 -7.10 -2.18
C GLU A 94 -19.34 -7.05 -3.44
N GLU A 95 -18.29 -6.22 -3.47
CA GLU A 95 -17.47 -6.10 -4.67
C GLU A 95 -16.53 -7.28 -4.83
N ALA A 96 -16.65 -7.96 -5.97
CA ALA A 96 -15.75 -9.05 -6.33
C ALA A 96 -14.29 -8.57 -6.37
N LEU A 97 -13.36 -9.48 -6.05
CA LEU A 97 -11.93 -9.23 -6.16
C LEU A 97 -11.59 -8.82 -7.60
N SER A 98 -11.00 -7.65 -7.78
CA SER A 98 -10.78 -7.05 -9.09
C SER A 98 -9.57 -6.13 -9.10
N ILE A 99 -9.10 -5.78 -10.30
CA ILE A 99 -8.04 -4.79 -10.48
C ILE A 99 -8.50 -3.39 -10.02
N GLU A 100 -9.76 -3.06 -10.19
CA GLU A 100 -10.31 -1.78 -9.73
C GLU A 100 -10.33 -1.70 -8.20
N ARG A 101 -10.69 -2.78 -7.52
CA ARG A 101 -10.60 -2.87 -6.06
C ARG A 101 -9.14 -2.75 -5.60
N ALA A 102 -8.19 -3.38 -6.30
CA ALA A 102 -6.76 -3.24 -6.00
C ALA A 102 -6.25 -1.81 -6.22
N ARG A 103 -6.73 -1.12 -7.28
CA ARG A 103 -6.42 0.28 -7.54
C ARG A 103 -6.93 1.18 -6.40
N ARG A 104 -8.19 1.03 -6.01
CA ARG A 104 -8.80 1.81 -4.92
C ARG A 104 -8.07 1.57 -3.60
N PHE A 105 -7.77 0.33 -3.27
CA PHE A 105 -6.99 0.00 -2.08
C PHE A 105 -5.60 0.68 -2.10
N ALA A 106 -4.90 0.66 -3.23
CA ALA A 106 -3.61 1.34 -3.38
C ALA A 106 -3.72 2.87 -3.25
N VAL A 107 -4.80 3.47 -3.75
CA VAL A 107 -5.09 4.91 -3.60
C VAL A 107 -5.34 5.25 -2.14
N TYR A 108 -6.11 4.45 -1.44
CA TYR A 108 -6.39 4.63 -0.01
C TYR A 108 -5.13 4.46 0.84
N GLU A 109 -4.37 3.40 0.63
CA GLU A 109 -3.13 3.12 1.37
C GLU A 109 -1.91 3.97 0.93
N ASN A 110 -2.06 4.76 -0.11
CA ASN A 110 -1.31 6.00 -0.40
C ASN A 110 0.21 5.93 -0.64
N GLU A 111 0.83 4.81 -0.98
CA GLU A 111 2.28 4.83 -1.30
C GLU A 111 2.61 4.82 -2.79
N LEU A 112 1.95 4.05 -3.59
CA LEU A 112 2.09 4.14 -5.06
C LEU A 112 1.67 5.52 -5.54
N TYR A 113 0.63 6.07 -4.94
CA TYR A 113 0.11 7.38 -5.20
C TYR A 113 1.09 8.51 -4.88
N ASN A 114 1.77 8.46 -3.75
CA ASN A 114 2.81 9.44 -3.39
C ASN A 114 4.06 9.38 -4.28
N LYS A 115 4.34 8.24 -4.94
CA LYS A 115 5.45 8.13 -5.90
C LYS A 115 5.11 8.80 -7.23
N CYS A 116 3.88 8.70 -7.69
CA CYS A 116 3.38 9.40 -8.88
C CYS A 116 3.39 10.93 -8.70
N LEU A 117 3.23 11.39 -7.45
CA LEU A 117 3.25 12.82 -7.09
C LEU A 117 4.65 13.36 -6.78
N LYS A 118 5.69 12.63 -7.09
CA LYS A 118 7.07 13.05 -6.90
C LYS A 118 7.35 14.27 -7.78
N GLY A 119 7.35 15.45 -7.18
CA GLY A 119 7.53 16.72 -7.89
C GLY A 119 6.37 17.71 -7.72
N TRP A 120 5.24 17.28 -7.18
CA TRP A 120 4.15 18.20 -6.87
C TRP A 120 4.49 19.06 -5.64
N ARG A 121 4.14 20.34 -5.71
CA ARG A 121 4.27 21.25 -4.58
C ARG A 121 3.38 20.80 -3.44
N LYS A 122 3.93 20.73 -2.23
CA LYS A 122 3.22 20.36 -1.01
C LYS A 122 3.07 21.56 -0.11
N GLU A 123 1.85 21.87 0.26
CA GLU A 123 1.56 22.84 1.31
C GLU A 123 1.06 22.13 2.55
N TYR A 124 1.55 22.58 3.70
CA TYR A 124 1.25 21.97 5.00
C TYR A 124 0.47 22.96 5.85
N LYS A 125 -0.67 22.54 6.38
CA LYS A 125 -1.46 23.33 7.32
C LYS A 125 -1.61 22.57 8.63
N SER A 126 -1.19 23.17 9.73
CA SER A 126 -1.47 22.63 11.05
C SER A 126 -2.92 22.96 11.42
N THR A 127 -3.70 21.94 11.76
CA THR A 127 -5.07 22.09 12.23
C THR A 127 -5.22 21.43 13.60
N THR A 128 -6.22 21.87 14.36
CA THR A 128 -6.58 21.25 15.64
C THR A 128 -7.90 20.51 15.44
N SER A 129 -7.93 19.21 15.74
CA SER A 129 -9.19 18.45 15.73
C SER A 129 -10.05 18.80 16.94
N GLU A 130 -11.35 18.46 16.89
CA GLU A 130 -12.29 18.63 17.99
C GLU A 130 -11.83 18.01 19.32
N CYS A 131 -10.92 17.02 19.28
CA CYS A 131 -10.30 16.41 20.45
C CYS A 131 -8.94 17.03 20.82
N SER A 132 -8.66 18.27 20.44
CA SER A 132 -7.41 19.01 20.73
C SER A 132 -6.12 18.35 20.23
N ARG A 133 -6.21 17.39 19.31
CA ARG A 133 -5.03 16.77 18.69
C ARG A 133 -4.57 17.62 17.52
N LYS A 134 -3.30 17.97 17.50
CA LYS A 134 -2.67 18.62 16.35
C LYS A 134 -2.66 17.66 15.16
N ARG A 135 -3.16 18.10 14.02
CA ARG A 135 -3.08 17.41 12.73
C ARG A 135 -2.32 18.27 11.73
N ILE A 136 -1.64 17.63 10.82
CA ILE A 136 -1.02 18.30 9.67
C ILE A 136 -1.80 17.85 8.45
N GLU A 137 -2.46 18.79 7.80
CA GLU A 137 -3.09 18.56 6.51
C GLU A 137 -2.09 18.92 5.41
N VAL A 138 -2.05 18.10 4.38
CA VAL A 138 -1.14 18.29 3.23
C VAL A 138 -1.99 18.49 1.98
N ILE A 139 -1.72 19.58 1.28
CA ILE A 139 -2.31 19.85 -0.03
C ILE A 139 -1.22 19.66 -1.08
N TYR A 140 -1.53 18.88 -2.10
CA TYR A 140 -0.64 18.67 -3.24
C TYR A 140 -1.14 19.49 -4.42
N MET A 141 -0.24 20.22 -5.06
CA MET A 141 -0.55 21.10 -6.18
C MET A 141 0.39 20.79 -7.34
N ASN A 142 -0.17 20.71 -8.55
CA ASN A 142 0.57 20.42 -9.78
C ASN A 142 0.85 21.65 -10.66
N TYR A 143 0.79 22.84 -10.07
CA TYR A 143 1.08 24.14 -10.72
C TYR A 143 2.09 24.94 -9.93
#